data_484f42f545f430d1b7e17ddcb895137a
#
_entry.id   484f42f545f430d1b7e17ddcb895137a
#
_cell.length_a   1.000
_cell.length_b   1.000
_cell.length_c   1.000
_cell.angle_alpha   90.00
_cell.angle_beta   90.00
_cell.angle_gamma   90.00
#
_symmetry.space_group_name_H-M   'P 1'
#
loop_
_entity.id
_entity.type
_entity.pdbx_description
1 polymer ?
#
loop_
_entity_poly.entity_id
_entity_poly.type
_entity_poly.pdbx_seq_one_letter_code
_entity_poly.pdbx_strand_id
1 'polypeptide(L)'
;MDRRRFIQSSALAGLSGVLPRTGSAAQPVFNPSPDAGWRTFEVTTVVKPVTRGEVATAWIPLPSIDNPDWIKPLASDWQGNAARAGIAEDTVYGAKMLVAQWRAGQEAPVIELVNRFATRDRAVDFSRPGAVAPLDAQSHKLYTQATELLPTDGIVRDTALKITQGAGNDIERARALYEWICDHTERNPKTRGCGLGDIRSMLESGNLSGKCADLNALYVGLARAAGLPARDVYGVRVADSKFGYKSLGKAGDITKAQHCRAEVWLAGFGWVPVDPADVRKVVLEERPGLTLQDDVVVAARKALFGSWEMNWLAYNVAHDLKLPEATGPAIPFLMYPQLETSAGRADSLDAASFVYAITSKEVTA
;
A
#
# COMPACT_ATOMS: atom_id res chain seq x y z
N MET A 1 -92.98 17.33 -0.88
CA MET A 1 -92.48 16.24 -1.72
C MET A 1 -91.12 15.89 -1.22
N ASP A 2 -91.13 14.81 -0.48
CA ASP A 2 -89.97 14.30 0.28
C ASP A 2 -89.00 13.48 -0.62
N ARG A 3 -87.70 13.69 -0.51
CA ARG A 3 -86.68 12.79 -1.02
C ARG A 3 -85.70 12.45 0.08
N ARG A 4 -85.83 11.28 0.67
CA ARG A 4 -85.00 10.70 1.64
C ARG A 4 -83.64 10.36 1.02
N ARG A 5 -82.55 10.81 1.63
CA ARG A 5 -81.14 10.40 1.32
C ARG A 5 -80.83 9.11 2.05
N PHE A 6 -80.39 8.12 1.31
CA PHE A 6 -79.84 6.91 1.79
C PHE A 6 -78.31 7.07 1.91
N ILE A 7 -77.74 7.00 3.10
CA ILE A 7 -76.31 7.06 3.34
C ILE A 7 -75.82 5.61 3.43
N GLN A 8 -75.04 5.16 2.47
CA GLN A 8 -74.25 3.91 2.55
C GLN A 8 -72.90 4.24 3.17
N SER A 9 -72.63 3.67 4.33
CA SER A 9 -71.34 3.70 5.00
C SER A 9 -70.45 2.57 4.44
N SER A 10 -69.43 2.92 3.65
CA SER A 10 -68.41 2.02 3.19
C SER A 10 -67.26 1.99 4.22
N ALA A 11 -67.08 0.91 4.92
CA ALA A 11 -65.91 0.67 5.79
C ALA A 11 -64.67 0.36 4.92
N LEU A 12 -63.70 1.28 4.87
CA LEU A 12 -62.36 0.96 4.35
C LEU A 12 -61.59 0.23 5.43
N ALA A 13 -61.36 -1.05 5.20
CA ALA A 13 -60.36 -1.83 5.94
C ALA A 13 -58.94 -1.43 5.44
N GLY A 14 -58.21 -0.67 6.24
CA GLY A 14 -56.81 -0.36 5.99
C GLY A 14 -55.91 -1.60 6.16
N LEU A 15 -55.45 -2.19 5.07
CA LEU A 15 -54.32 -3.10 5.12
C LEU A 15 -53.04 -2.29 5.37
N SER A 16 -52.55 -2.27 6.60
CA SER A 16 -51.21 -1.80 6.94
C SER A 16 -50.21 -2.81 6.42
N GLY A 17 -49.73 -2.65 5.21
CA GLY A 17 -48.61 -3.40 4.65
C GLY A 17 -47.34 -3.11 5.44
N VAL A 18 -46.92 -4.01 6.29
CA VAL A 18 -45.58 -4.00 6.89
C VAL A 18 -44.61 -4.33 5.76
N LEU A 19 -44.00 -3.31 5.16
CA LEU A 19 -42.87 -3.48 4.29
C LEU A 19 -41.74 -4.15 5.10
N PRO A 20 -41.17 -5.27 4.65
CA PRO A 20 -39.99 -5.84 5.30
C PRO A 20 -38.89 -4.78 5.22
N ARG A 21 -38.40 -4.32 6.35
CA ARG A 21 -37.13 -3.60 6.43
C ARG A 21 -36.09 -4.58 5.87
N THR A 22 -35.59 -4.27 4.68
CA THR A 22 -34.37 -4.88 4.17
C THR A 22 -33.28 -4.55 5.16
N GLY A 23 -33.00 -5.51 6.05
CA GLY A 23 -31.89 -5.39 6.96
C GLY A 23 -30.63 -5.19 6.12
N SER A 24 -30.01 -4.01 6.23
CA SER A 24 -28.66 -3.80 5.71
C SER A 24 -27.80 -4.89 6.37
N ALA A 25 -27.29 -5.82 5.58
CA ALA A 25 -26.35 -6.79 6.09
C ALA A 25 -25.20 -6.00 6.75
N ALA A 26 -24.96 -6.26 8.02
CA ALA A 26 -23.88 -5.62 8.74
C ALA A 26 -22.58 -5.87 7.98
N GLN A 27 -21.83 -4.80 7.70
CA GLN A 27 -20.54 -4.92 7.01
C GLN A 27 -19.63 -5.84 7.84
N PRO A 28 -18.94 -6.83 7.23
CA PRO A 28 -18.04 -7.70 7.97
C PRO A 28 -17.02 -6.86 8.75
N VAL A 29 -16.72 -7.25 9.98
CA VAL A 29 -15.67 -6.59 10.77
C VAL A 29 -14.33 -6.80 10.09
N PHE A 30 -13.56 -5.73 9.89
CA PHE A 30 -12.21 -5.83 9.32
C PHE A 30 -11.29 -6.55 10.31
N ASN A 31 -11.05 -7.82 10.07
CA ASN A 31 -10.30 -8.70 10.97
C ASN A 31 -9.42 -9.70 10.19
N PRO A 32 -8.34 -9.24 9.55
CA PRO A 32 -7.38 -10.12 8.89
C PRO A 32 -6.81 -11.15 9.85
N SER A 33 -6.76 -12.43 9.42
CA SER A 33 -6.22 -13.53 10.22
C SER A 33 -5.43 -14.50 9.35
N PRO A 34 -4.25 -14.97 9.80
CA PRO A 34 -3.50 -16.03 9.14
C PRO A 34 -4.30 -17.33 8.94
N ASP A 35 -5.32 -17.58 9.76
CA ASP A 35 -6.20 -18.76 9.67
C ASP A 35 -7.02 -18.80 8.37
N ALA A 36 -7.15 -17.66 7.68
CA ALA A 36 -7.80 -17.58 6.39
C ALA A 36 -7.08 -18.37 5.27
N GLY A 37 -5.86 -18.86 5.54
CA GLY A 37 -5.07 -19.65 4.61
C GLY A 37 -4.30 -18.85 3.55
N TRP A 38 -3.57 -19.58 2.73
CA TRP A 38 -2.79 -19.02 1.63
C TRP A 38 -3.66 -18.78 0.39
N ARG A 39 -3.37 -17.69 -0.31
CA ARG A 39 -3.95 -17.35 -1.61
C ARG A 39 -2.82 -17.20 -2.61
N THR A 40 -3.01 -17.66 -3.83
CA THR A 40 -2.02 -17.55 -4.91
C THR A 40 -2.53 -16.58 -5.97
N PHE A 41 -1.64 -15.74 -6.46
CA PHE A 41 -1.94 -14.73 -7.47
C PHE A 41 -0.93 -14.76 -8.60
N GLU A 42 -1.38 -14.38 -9.78
CA GLU A 42 -0.55 -13.94 -10.90
C GLU A 42 -0.76 -12.45 -11.14
N VAL A 43 0.35 -11.72 -11.27
CA VAL A 43 0.38 -10.30 -11.63
C VAL A 43 1.15 -10.18 -12.93
N THR A 44 0.47 -9.76 -13.98
CA THR A 44 1.07 -9.52 -15.30
C THR A 44 1.32 -8.04 -15.48
N THR A 45 2.57 -7.67 -15.75
CA THR A 45 2.99 -6.31 -16.10
C THR A 45 3.44 -6.27 -17.54
N VAL A 46 2.77 -5.50 -18.39
CA VAL A 46 3.15 -5.25 -19.77
C VAL A 46 3.71 -3.85 -19.89
N VAL A 47 4.96 -3.73 -20.35
CA VAL A 47 5.61 -2.44 -20.61
C VAL A 47 5.84 -2.27 -22.09
N LYS A 48 5.40 -1.10 -22.63
CA LYS A 48 5.56 -0.69 -24.04
C LYS A 48 6.29 0.64 -24.08
N PRO A 49 7.64 0.63 -24.11
CA PRO A 49 8.41 1.87 -24.12
C PRO A 49 8.12 2.73 -25.34
N VAL A 50 8.02 4.04 -25.12
CA VAL A 50 8.00 5.03 -26.20
C VAL A 50 9.45 5.46 -26.44
N THR A 51 10.16 4.77 -27.33
CA THR A 51 11.63 4.94 -27.50
C THR A 51 12.01 6.07 -28.44
N ARG A 52 11.09 6.49 -29.34
CA ARG A 52 11.39 7.48 -30.40
C ARG A 52 12.64 7.15 -31.22
N GLY A 53 12.96 5.87 -31.37
CA GLY A 53 14.14 5.40 -32.08
C GLY A 53 15.43 5.36 -31.24
N GLU A 54 15.38 5.67 -29.95
CA GLU A 54 16.50 5.64 -29.03
C GLU A 54 16.66 4.28 -28.32
N VAL A 55 17.81 4.08 -27.70
CA VAL A 55 17.99 2.97 -26.72
C VAL A 55 17.08 3.26 -25.51
N ALA A 56 16.40 2.25 -25.04
CA ALA A 56 15.57 2.35 -23.84
C ALA A 56 15.91 1.23 -22.83
N THR A 57 15.89 1.58 -21.57
CA THR A 57 16.03 0.62 -20.47
C THR A 57 14.85 0.75 -19.51
N ALA A 58 14.20 -0.35 -19.21
CA ALA A 58 13.12 -0.41 -18.22
C ALA A 58 13.55 -1.26 -17.02
N TRP A 59 13.07 -0.85 -15.83
CA TRP A 59 13.21 -1.57 -14.57
C TRP A 59 11.80 -1.84 -14.02
N ILE A 60 11.46 -3.11 -13.88
CA ILE A 60 10.11 -3.54 -13.45
C ILE A 60 10.27 -4.23 -12.10
N PRO A 61 9.59 -3.77 -11.02
CA PRO A 61 9.76 -4.35 -9.69
C PRO A 61 9.33 -5.82 -9.67
N LEU A 62 10.11 -6.64 -8.96
CA LEU A 62 9.85 -8.05 -8.70
C LEU A 62 9.53 -8.27 -7.21
N PRO A 63 8.76 -9.30 -6.87
CA PRO A 63 8.59 -9.73 -5.48
C PRO A 63 9.97 -10.08 -4.88
N SER A 64 10.43 -9.28 -3.92
CA SER A 64 11.75 -9.45 -3.30
C SER A 64 11.66 -9.91 -1.85
N ILE A 65 10.46 -9.82 -1.26
CA ILE A 65 10.23 -10.23 0.12
C ILE A 65 9.79 -11.69 0.11
N ASP A 66 10.57 -12.55 0.79
CA ASP A 66 10.24 -13.94 1.05
C ASP A 66 10.14 -14.13 2.56
N ASN A 67 8.94 -14.50 3.02
CA ASN A 67 8.68 -14.71 4.43
C ASN A 67 7.74 -15.92 4.61
N PRO A 68 8.16 -16.95 5.37
CA PRO A 68 7.41 -18.20 5.51
C PRO A 68 6.01 -18.01 6.10
N ASP A 69 5.78 -16.87 6.79
CA ASP A 69 4.53 -16.64 7.51
C ASP A 69 3.46 -15.96 6.67
N TRP A 70 3.82 -15.18 5.62
CA TRP A 70 2.81 -14.37 4.96
C TRP A 70 3.01 -14.11 3.45
N ILE A 71 4.21 -14.28 2.86
CA ILE A 71 4.44 -14.08 1.43
C ILE A 71 5.55 -15.00 0.90
N LYS A 72 5.31 -15.62 -0.23
CA LYS A 72 6.24 -16.50 -0.93
C LYS A 72 6.29 -16.12 -2.41
N PRO A 73 7.36 -15.53 -2.92
CA PRO A 73 7.61 -15.48 -4.36
C PRO A 73 7.69 -16.89 -4.92
N LEU A 74 6.99 -17.18 -6.02
CA LEU A 74 6.97 -18.52 -6.62
C LEU A 74 7.69 -18.54 -7.97
N ALA A 75 7.34 -17.60 -8.88
CA ALA A 75 7.97 -17.49 -10.19
C ALA A 75 7.91 -16.05 -10.71
N SER A 76 8.86 -15.71 -11.56
CA SER A 76 8.87 -14.46 -12.33
C SER A 76 9.37 -14.82 -13.74
N ASP A 77 8.44 -14.91 -14.69
CA ASP A 77 8.70 -15.27 -16.08
C ASP A 77 8.42 -14.06 -16.96
N TRP A 78 9.22 -13.91 -18.02
CA TRP A 78 9.02 -12.79 -18.95
C TRP A 78 9.21 -13.21 -20.40
N GLN A 79 8.53 -12.49 -21.29
CA GLN A 79 8.65 -12.61 -22.72
C GLN A 79 8.56 -11.24 -23.39
N GLY A 80 9.08 -11.11 -24.60
CA GLY A 80 9.05 -9.88 -25.35
C GLY A 80 10.16 -9.79 -26.37
N ASN A 81 10.43 -8.59 -26.86
CA ASN A 81 11.44 -8.35 -27.88
C ASN A 81 12.62 -7.49 -27.40
N ALA A 82 12.82 -7.41 -26.09
CA ALA A 82 14.01 -6.76 -25.55
C ALA A 82 15.30 -7.42 -26.05
N ALA A 83 16.29 -6.62 -26.40
CA ALA A 83 17.59 -7.13 -26.85
C ALA A 83 18.35 -7.82 -25.70
N ARG A 84 18.11 -7.40 -24.47
CA ARG A 84 18.61 -8.01 -23.25
C ARG A 84 17.52 -7.87 -22.17
N ALA A 85 17.31 -8.95 -21.42
CA ALA A 85 16.48 -8.92 -20.21
C ALA A 85 17.10 -9.84 -19.16
N GLY A 86 17.02 -9.43 -17.89
CA GLY A 86 17.56 -10.20 -16.78
C GLY A 86 17.22 -9.59 -15.43
N ILE A 87 17.32 -10.40 -14.38
CA ILE A 87 17.06 -9.95 -13.01
C ILE A 87 18.30 -9.24 -12.47
N ALA A 88 18.10 -8.07 -11.89
CA ALA A 88 19.08 -7.38 -11.06
C ALA A 88 18.54 -7.24 -9.62
N GLU A 89 19.48 -7.13 -8.68
CA GLU A 89 19.16 -6.98 -7.26
C GLU A 89 19.94 -5.81 -6.66
N ASP A 90 19.25 -4.97 -5.89
CA ASP A 90 19.88 -3.92 -5.10
C ASP A 90 20.68 -4.52 -3.94
N THR A 91 21.89 -4.01 -3.73
CA THR A 91 22.81 -4.55 -2.73
C THR A 91 22.55 -4.09 -1.30
N VAL A 92 21.68 -3.06 -1.12
CA VAL A 92 21.39 -2.48 0.20
C VAL A 92 20.15 -3.13 0.83
N TYR A 93 19.07 -3.20 0.07
CA TYR A 93 17.77 -3.69 0.54
C TYR A 93 17.36 -5.03 -0.07
N GLY A 94 18.14 -5.55 -1.04
CA GLY A 94 17.80 -6.78 -1.75
C GLY A 94 16.59 -6.62 -2.68
N ALA A 95 16.29 -5.41 -3.13
CA ALA A 95 15.19 -5.16 -4.05
C ALA A 95 15.49 -5.71 -5.43
N LYS A 96 14.69 -6.67 -5.88
CA LYS A 96 14.82 -7.30 -7.20
C LYS A 96 13.99 -6.57 -8.24
N MET A 97 14.51 -6.53 -9.46
CA MET A 97 13.84 -5.95 -10.61
C MET A 97 14.22 -6.68 -11.89
N LEU A 98 13.28 -6.77 -12.83
CA LEU A 98 13.58 -7.15 -14.20
C LEU A 98 14.14 -5.91 -14.90
N VAL A 99 15.35 -6.01 -15.42
CA VAL A 99 15.96 -4.98 -16.29
C VAL A 99 15.81 -5.45 -17.73
N ALA A 100 15.15 -4.63 -18.56
CA ALA A 100 14.95 -4.93 -19.97
C ALA A 100 15.47 -3.77 -20.82
N GLN A 101 16.25 -4.07 -21.86
CA GLN A 101 16.89 -3.08 -22.72
C GLN A 101 16.57 -3.31 -24.19
N TRP A 102 16.20 -2.25 -24.91
CA TRP A 102 15.95 -2.24 -26.33
C TRP A 102 16.99 -1.43 -27.08
N ARG A 103 17.33 -1.88 -28.27
CA ARG A 103 18.29 -1.16 -29.15
C ARG A 103 17.63 0.06 -29.77
N ALA A 104 18.43 0.99 -30.22
CA ALA A 104 17.97 2.08 -31.07
C ALA A 104 17.30 1.53 -32.33
N GLY A 105 16.19 2.12 -32.75
CA GLY A 105 15.44 1.70 -33.92
C GLY A 105 14.61 0.40 -33.73
N GLN A 106 14.54 -0.15 -32.51
CA GLN A 106 13.70 -1.32 -32.24
C GLN A 106 12.23 -0.99 -32.47
N GLU A 107 11.61 -1.72 -33.40
CA GLU A 107 10.17 -1.59 -33.69
C GLU A 107 9.32 -2.22 -32.58
N ALA A 108 8.22 -1.54 -32.22
CA ALA A 108 7.22 -1.98 -31.26
C ALA A 108 7.82 -2.63 -29.99
N PRO A 109 8.68 -1.93 -29.25
CA PRO A 109 9.33 -2.48 -28.07
C PRO A 109 8.29 -2.90 -27.03
N VAL A 110 8.42 -4.13 -26.52
CA VAL A 110 7.49 -4.68 -25.52
C VAL A 110 8.18 -5.72 -24.65
N ILE A 111 7.79 -5.74 -23.38
CA ILE A 111 8.07 -6.85 -22.47
C ILE A 111 6.84 -7.11 -21.62
N GLU A 112 6.52 -8.37 -21.43
CA GLU A 112 5.50 -8.87 -20.52
C GLU A 112 6.20 -9.66 -19.41
N LEU A 113 5.90 -9.32 -18.18
CA LEU A 113 6.39 -9.98 -16.98
C LEU A 113 5.22 -10.56 -16.21
N VAL A 114 5.27 -11.86 -15.90
CA VAL A 114 4.30 -12.54 -15.04
C VAL A 114 4.96 -12.93 -13.74
N ASN A 115 4.51 -12.31 -12.64
CA ASN A 115 4.90 -12.68 -11.28
C ASN A 115 3.84 -13.58 -10.67
N ARG A 116 4.22 -14.78 -10.20
CA ARG A 116 3.38 -15.66 -9.40
C ARG A 116 3.87 -15.64 -7.96
N PHE A 117 2.97 -15.48 -7.01
CA PHE A 117 3.29 -15.48 -5.58
C PHE A 117 2.11 -16.01 -4.76
N ALA A 118 2.42 -16.52 -3.57
CA ALA A 118 1.42 -16.86 -2.57
C ALA A 118 1.51 -15.91 -1.37
N THR A 119 0.37 -15.60 -0.79
CA THR A 119 0.30 -14.73 0.39
C THR A 119 -0.86 -15.13 1.30
N ARG A 120 -0.76 -14.78 2.58
CA ARG A 120 -1.86 -14.91 3.56
C ARG A 120 -1.88 -13.74 4.52
N ASP A 121 -3.05 -13.51 5.13
CA ASP A 121 -3.26 -12.39 6.04
C ASP A 121 -2.28 -12.41 7.21
N ARG A 122 -1.94 -11.22 7.71
CA ARG A 122 -1.07 -11.02 8.86
C ARG A 122 -1.87 -10.48 10.03
N ALA A 123 -1.61 -11.03 11.21
CA ALA A 123 -2.13 -10.49 12.46
C ALA A 123 -1.12 -10.77 13.58
N VAL A 124 -0.92 -9.79 14.46
CA VAL A 124 -0.05 -9.86 15.64
C VAL A 124 -0.92 -9.86 16.89
N ASP A 125 -0.75 -10.88 17.73
CA ASP A 125 -1.38 -10.91 19.05
C ASP A 125 -0.44 -10.28 20.09
N PHE A 126 -0.68 -9.02 20.40
CA PHE A 126 0.13 -8.27 21.38
C PHE A 126 0.05 -8.79 22.81
N SER A 127 -0.86 -9.71 23.12
CA SER A 127 -0.92 -10.38 24.43
C SER A 127 0.09 -11.52 24.56
N ARG A 128 0.72 -11.96 23.45
CA ARG A 128 1.58 -13.14 23.39
C ARG A 128 2.92 -12.81 22.72
N PRO A 129 3.84 -12.12 23.43
CA PRO A 129 5.17 -11.90 22.90
C PRO A 129 5.87 -13.25 22.67
N GLY A 130 6.46 -13.43 21.51
CA GLY A 130 7.22 -14.62 21.13
C GLY A 130 8.71 -14.47 21.42
N ALA A 131 9.45 -15.57 21.24
CA ALA A 131 10.91 -15.58 21.30
C ALA A 131 11.50 -15.15 19.96
N VAL A 132 11.28 -13.88 19.58
CA VAL A 132 11.85 -13.31 18.33
C VAL A 132 13.25 -12.78 18.63
N ALA A 133 14.25 -13.25 17.88
CA ALA A 133 15.62 -12.75 18.00
C ALA A 133 15.66 -11.24 17.69
N PRO A 134 16.44 -10.44 18.42
CA PRO A 134 16.65 -9.04 18.08
C PRO A 134 17.15 -8.88 16.65
N LEU A 135 16.86 -7.74 16.01
CA LEU A 135 17.53 -7.39 14.77
C LEU A 135 19.04 -7.37 14.96
N ASP A 136 19.77 -7.92 13.98
CA ASP A 136 21.22 -7.73 13.95
C ASP A 136 21.59 -6.24 13.84
N ALA A 137 22.83 -5.90 14.20
CA ALA A 137 23.26 -4.50 14.27
C ALA A 137 23.20 -3.79 12.89
N GLN A 138 23.42 -4.51 11.79
CA GLN A 138 23.36 -3.96 10.43
C GLN A 138 21.89 -3.62 10.07
N SER A 139 20.99 -4.56 10.26
CA SER A 139 19.56 -4.36 10.01
C SER A 139 18.98 -3.27 10.93
N HIS A 140 19.35 -3.26 12.21
CA HIS A 140 18.93 -2.22 13.12
C HIS A 140 19.36 -0.84 12.63
N LYS A 141 20.64 -0.69 12.23
CA LYS A 141 21.17 0.56 11.68
C LYS A 141 20.42 0.94 10.39
N LEU A 142 20.23 -0.01 9.45
CA LEU A 142 19.57 0.23 8.18
C LEU A 142 18.15 0.77 8.35
N TYR A 143 17.40 0.25 9.30
CA TYR A 143 16.00 0.61 9.51
C TYR A 143 15.77 1.68 10.58
N THR A 144 16.83 2.26 11.15
CA THR A 144 16.77 3.46 12.01
C THR A 144 17.46 4.69 11.40
N GLN A 145 18.27 4.51 10.35
CA GLN A 145 18.96 5.63 9.68
C GLN A 145 18.00 6.48 8.86
N ALA A 146 18.41 7.74 8.64
CA ALA A 146 17.75 8.64 7.71
C ALA A 146 17.90 8.15 6.26
N THR A 147 16.94 8.53 5.41
CA THR A 147 17.01 8.50 3.95
C THR A 147 16.74 9.88 3.41
N GLU A 148 16.88 10.09 2.10
CA GLU A 148 16.76 11.43 1.50
C GLU A 148 15.44 12.12 1.87
N LEU A 149 14.32 11.40 1.76
CA LEU A 149 12.98 11.94 2.05
C LEU A 149 12.49 11.69 3.46
N LEU A 150 13.17 10.84 4.24
CA LEU A 150 12.85 10.50 5.63
C LEU A 150 14.00 10.89 6.55
N PRO A 151 14.28 12.17 6.79
CA PRO A 151 15.25 12.59 7.80
C PRO A 151 14.77 12.19 9.20
N THR A 152 15.73 12.02 10.13
CA THR A 152 15.46 11.60 11.51
C THR A 152 15.88 12.67 12.53
N ASP A 153 16.19 13.87 12.06
CA ASP A 153 16.61 15.04 12.86
C ASP A 153 15.61 16.20 12.75
N GLY A 154 15.94 17.32 13.36
CA GLY A 154 15.18 18.57 13.30
C GLY A 154 13.70 18.37 13.65
N ILE A 155 12.81 18.97 12.85
CA ILE A 155 11.36 18.94 13.07
C ILE A 155 10.80 17.52 13.15
N VAL A 156 11.39 16.56 12.42
CA VAL A 156 10.94 15.15 12.45
C VAL A 156 11.19 14.56 13.82
N ARG A 157 12.40 14.75 14.35
CA ARG A 157 12.76 14.28 15.71
C ARG A 157 11.93 14.95 16.80
N ASP A 158 11.80 16.27 16.72
CA ASP A 158 11.05 17.03 17.72
C ASP A 158 9.59 16.60 17.75
N THR A 159 8.98 16.37 16.58
CA THR A 159 7.63 15.85 16.44
C THR A 159 7.50 14.44 17.00
N ALA A 160 8.44 13.54 16.66
CA ALA A 160 8.43 12.17 17.13
C ALA A 160 8.54 12.09 18.67
N LEU A 161 9.45 12.85 19.28
CA LEU A 161 9.62 12.90 20.73
C LEU A 161 8.40 13.49 21.43
N LYS A 162 7.77 14.51 20.86
CA LYS A 162 6.54 15.09 21.40
C LYS A 162 5.40 14.08 21.39
N ILE A 163 5.21 13.33 20.30
CA ILE A 163 4.13 12.33 20.19
C ILE A 163 4.36 11.17 21.15
N THR A 164 5.61 10.74 21.31
CA THR A 164 5.96 9.56 22.14
C THR A 164 6.22 9.90 23.61
N GLN A 165 6.04 11.15 24.00
CA GLN A 165 6.22 11.58 25.38
C GLN A 165 5.27 10.83 26.32
N GLY A 166 5.83 10.20 27.35
CA GLY A 166 5.07 9.44 28.35
C GLY A 166 4.79 7.98 27.98
N ALA A 167 5.15 7.53 26.77
CA ALA A 167 5.06 6.13 26.40
C ALA A 167 6.10 5.29 27.16
N GLY A 168 5.65 4.22 27.85
CA GLY A 168 6.48 3.40 28.72
C GLY A 168 7.29 2.31 28.01
N ASN A 169 6.95 1.98 26.75
CA ASN A 169 7.58 0.92 25.98
C ASN A 169 7.46 1.16 24.46
N ASP A 170 8.11 0.32 23.67
CA ASP A 170 8.17 0.45 22.20
C ASP A 170 6.79 0.26 21.52
N ILE A 171 5.94 -0.61 22.05
CA ILE A 171 4.59 -0.83 21.52
C ILE A 171 3.77 0.44 21.70
N GLU A 172 3.84 1.06 22.87
CA GLU A 172 3.13 2.31 23.15
C GLU A 172 3.66 3.46 22.29
N ARG A 173 4.99 3.56 22.09
CA ARG A 173 5.60 4.55 21.20
C ARG A 173 5.12 4.36 19.75
N ALA A 174 5.20 3.14 19.23
CA ALA A 174 4.76 2.80 17.89
C ALA A 174 3.26 3.09 17.67
N ARG A 175 2.43 2.74 18.66
CA ARG A 175 0.99 3.00 18.65
C ARG A 175 0.69 4.50 18.73
N ALA A 176 1.36 5.26 19.59
CA ALA A 176 1.17 6.71 19.69
C ALA A 176 1.43 7.41 18.33
N LEU A 177 2.51 7.02 17.65
CA LEU A 177 2.81 7.53 16.31
C LEU A 177 1.72 7.15 15.30
N TYR A 178 1.27 5.91 15.30
CA TYR A 178 0.19 5.43 14.42
C TYR A 178 -1.11 6.21 14.64
N GLU A 179 -1.54 6.34 15.89
CA GLU A 179 -2.76 7.06 16.24
C GLU A 179 -2.65 8.55 15.87
N TRP A 180 -1.48 9.15 16.10
CA TRP A 180 -1.24 10.54 15.72
C TRP A 180 -1.38 10.73 14.20
N ILE A 181 -0.82 9.84 13.37
CA ILE A 181 -1.01 9.90 11.92
C ILE A 181 -2.49 9.81 11.57
N CYS A 182 -3.22 8.84 12.15
CA CYS A 182 -4.65 8.70 11.91
C CYS A 182 -5.44 9.96 12.25
N ASP A 183 -5.07 10.68 13.31
CA ASP A 183 -5.81 11.84 13.80
C ASP A 183 -5.45 13.15 13.09
N HIS A 184 -4.19 13.32 12.66
CA HIS A 184 -3.66 14.60 12.20
C HIS A 184 -3.40 14.68 10.70
N THR A 185 -3.53 13.58 9.96
CA THR A 185 -3.32 13.59 8.51
C THR A 185 -4.63 13.47 7.75
N GLU A 186 -4.59 13.73 6.46
CA GLU A 186 -5.74 13.58 5.57
C GLU A 186 -5.34 12.92 4.26
N ARG A 187 -6.22 12.04 3.74
CA ARG A 187 -6.04 11.55 2.39
C ARG A 187 -6.43 12.61 1.37
N ASN A 188 -5.51 12.95 0.47
CA ASN A 188 -5.72 13.92 -0.59
C ASN A 188 -5.82 13.22 -1.96
N PRO A 189 -7.03 13.13 -2.57
CA PRO A 189 -7.21 12.45 -3.85
C PRO A 189 -6.49 13.15 -5.02
N LYS A 190 -6.12 14.42 -4.87
CA LYS A 190 -5.39 15.20 -5.89
C LYS A 190 -3.89 14.92 -5.89
N THR A 191 -3.35 14.28 -4.86
CA THR A 191 -1.94 13.88 -4.82
C THR A 191 -1.64 12.98 -6.00
N ARG A 192 -0.56 13.26 -6.73
CA ARG A 192 -0.14 12.50 -7.90
C ARG A 192 0.41 11.13 -7.49
N GLY A 193 -0.01 10.07 -8.18
CA GLY A 193 0.38 8.69 -7.85
C GLY A 193 0.07 8.33 -6.41
N CYS A 194 1.04 7.82 -5.69
CA CYS A 194 0.97 7.50 -4.25
C CYS A 194 1.51 8.61 -3.34
N GLY A 195 1.98 9.70 -3.89
CA GLY A 195 2.72 10.75 -3.18
C GLY A 195 4.22 10.59 -3.32
N LEU A 196 4.97 11.48 -2.70
CA LEU A 196 6.43 11.51 -2.74
C LEU A 196 7.08 10.98 -1.45
N GLY A 197 6.44 11.23 -0.30
CA GLY A 197 6.96 10.84 0.99
C GLY A 197 8.01 11.80 1.57
N ASP A 198 8.02 13.08 1.15
CA ASP A 198 8.88 14.11 1.74
C ASP A 198 8.32 14.59 3.08
N ILE A 199 8.67 13.87 4.14
CA ILE A 199 8.10 14.09 5.48
C ILE A 199 8.55 15.39 6.13
N ARG A 200 9.74 15.89 5.78
CA ARG A 200 10.22 17.20 6.28
C ARG A 200 9.34 18.31 5.74
N SER A 201 9.14 18.35 4.43
CA SER A 201 8.28 19.35 3.79
C SER A 201 6.85 19.29 4.30
N MET A 202 6.31 18.09 4.56
CA MET A 202 4.98 17.93 5.17
C MET A 202 4.89 18.57 6.55
N LEU A 203 5.86 18.32 7.43
CA LEU A 203 5.88 18.87 8.80
C LEU A 203 6.16 20.36 8.83
N GLU A 204 7.11 20.85 8.04
CA GLU A 204 7.47 22.29 7.99
C GLU A 204 6.35 23.14 7.43
N SER A 205 5.65 22.67 6.39
CA SER A 205 4.51 23.39 5.82
C SER A 205 3.21 23.25 6.63
N GLY A 206 3.14 22.28 7.53
CA GLY A 206 1.91 21.92 8.23
C GLY A 206 0.86 21.27 7.32
N ASN A 207 1.17 21.02 6.04
CA ASN A 207 0.29 20.30 5.13
C ASN A 207 0.50 18.78 5.27
N LEU A 208 -0.25 18.16 6.15
CA LEU A 208 -0.20 16.72 6.42
C LEU A 208 -1.19 15.93 5.54
N SER A 209 -1.56 16.46 4.38
CA SER A 209 -2.43 15.76 3.43
C SER A 209 -1.61 15.05 2.35
N GLY A 210 -2.03 13.84 1.97
CA GLY A 210 -1.32 13.06 0.96
C GLY A 210 -1.97 11.72 0.64
N LYS A 211 -1.20 10.82 0.05
CA LYS A 211 -1.61 9.43 -0.17
C LYS A 211 -0.72 8.46 0.61
N CYS A 212 -0.72 7.20 0.22
CA CYS A 212 -0.09 6.14 1.00
C CYS A 212 1.43 6.36 1.17
N ALA A 213 2.15 6.83 0.15
CA ALA A 213 3.59 7.09 0.28
C ALA A 213 3.88 8.25 1.24
N ASP A 214 3.02 9.27 1.28
CA ASP A 214 3.21 10.40 2.19
C ASP A 214 2.91 9.99 3.64
N LEU A 215 1.75 9.36 3.88
CA LEU A 215 1.28 9.07 5.23
C LEU A 215 2.06 7.92 5.90
N ASN A 216 2.39 6.87 5.14
CA ASN A 216 3.18 5.76 5.68
C ASN A 216 4.65 6.14 5.85
N ALA A 217 5.24 6.91 4.91
CA ALA A 217 6.58 7.46 5.08
C ALA A 217 6.69 8.37 6.31
N LEU A 218 5.66 9.19 6.58
CA LEU A 218 5.61 10.01 7.79
C LEU A 218 5.62 9.14 9.06
N TYR A 219 4.86 8.03 9.07
CA TYR A 219 4.93 7.06 10.16
C TYR A 219 6.34 6.47 10.31
N VAL A 220 6.93 5.99 9.21
CA VAL A 220 8.26 5.36 9.22
C VAL A 220 9.34 6.33 9.69
N GLY A 221 9.35 7.56 9.18
CA GLY A 221 10.33 8.57 9.56
C GLY A 221 10.22 8.98 11.03
N LEU A 222 8.99 9.18 11.54
CA LEU A 222 8.76 9.47 12.95
C LEU A 222 9.14 8.29 13.85
N ALA A 223 8.87 7.04 13.44
CA ALA A 223 9.29 5.84 14.18
C ALA A 223 10.82 5.74 14.26
N ARG A 224 11.53 5.92 13.13
CA ARG A 224 13.00 5.96 13.09
C ARG A 224 13.56 7.06 13.99
N ALA A 225 12.99 8.26 13.93
CA ALA A 225 13.39 9.39 14.77
C ALA A 225 13.15 9.16 16.25
N ALA A 226 12.16 8.33 16.62
CA ALA A 226 11.92 7.85 17.98
C ALA A 226 12.80 6.66 18.39
N GLY A 227 13.72 6.20 17.50
CA GLY A 227 14.63 5.08 17.76
C GLY A 227 14.04 3.69 17.48
N LEU A 228 12.86 3.60 16.86
CA LEU A 228 12.24 2.35 16.48
C LEU A 228 12.65 1.98 15.05
N PRO A 229 13.20 0.77 14.79
CA PRO A 229 13.45 0.32 13.44
C PRO A 229 12.12 0.22 12.67
N ALA A 230 12.01 0.92 11.55
CA ALA A 230 10.80 0.95 10.73
C ALA A 230 11.14 1.03 9.25
N ARG A 231 10.23 0.52 8.41
CA ARG A 231 10.40 0.50 6.96
C ARG A 231 9.08 0.64 6.22
N ASP A 232 9.10 1.33 5.10
CA ASP A 232 8.04 1.24 4.11
C ASP A 232 8.13 -0.09 3.38
N VAL A 233 6.98 -0.62 3.01
CA VAL A 233 6.86 -1.81 2.16
C VAL A 233 6.06 -1.42 0.93
N TYR A 234 6.70 -1.45 -0.23
CA TYR A 234 6.15 -1.01 -1.49
C TYR A 234 5.50 -2.16 -2.25
N GLY A 235 4.32 -1.92 -2.83
CA GLY A 235 3.58 -2.99 -3.49
C GLY A 235 2.37 -2.53 -4.29
N VAL A 236 1.50 -3.48 -4.63
CA VAL A 236 0.31 -3.25 -5.43
C VAL A 236 -0.86 -4.11 -4.93
N ARG A 237 -2.08 -3.57 -4.91
CA ARG A 237 -3.28 -4.35 -4.60
C ARG A 237 -3.57 -5.32 -5.74
N VAL A 238 -4.00 -6.54 -5.42
CA VAL A 238 -4.18 -7.63 -6.37
C VAL A 238 -5.58 -8.24 -6.33
N ALA A 239 -6.38 -7.94 -5.31
CA ALA A 239 -7.75 -8.42 -5.17
C ALA A 239 -8.62 -7.43 -4.40
N ASP A 240 -9.92 -7.58 -4.50
CA ASP A 240 -10.88 -6.88 -3.66
C ASP A 240 -10.75 -7.35 -2.20
N SER A 241 -11.15 -6.49 -1.26
CA SER A 241 -11.16 -6.85 0.15
C SER A 241 -12.23 -7.89 0.45
N LYS A 242 -11.86 -8.97 1.13
CA LYS A 242 -12.78 -9.99 1.63
C LYS A 242 -13.75 -9.46 2.70
N PHE A 243 -13.36 -8.35 3.34
CA PHE A 243 -14.16 -7.70 4.38
C PHE A 243 -15.12 -6.66 3.82
N GLY A 244 -15.27 -6.59 2.48
CA GLY A 244 -16.22 -5.70 1.82
C GLY A 244 -15.80 -4.23 1.81
N TYR A 245 -14.56 -3.90 2.17
CA TYR A 245 -14.03 -2.54 2.10
C TYR A 245 -13.61 -2.21 0.65
N LYS A 246 -14.48 -1.51 -0.06
CA LYS A 246 -14.24 -1.13 -1.47
C LYS A 246 -13.01 -0.27 -1.65
N SER A 247 -12.71 0.58 -0.65
CA SER A 247 -11.53 1.43 -0.64
C SER A 247 -10.22 0.65 -0.48
N LEU A 248 -10.24 -0.55 0.11
CA LEU A 248 -9.04 -1.32 0.47
C LEU A 248 -8.70 -2.46 -0.50
N GLY A 249 -9.38 -2.54 -1.65
CA GLY A 249 -9.16 -3.59 -2.64
C GLY A 249 -9.09 -3.06 -4.07
N LYS A 250 -8.58 -3.88 -4.97
CA LYS A 250 -8.65 -3.73 -6.42
C LYS A 250 -8.24 -5.03 -7.09
N ALA A 251 -9.07 -5.53 -8.00
CA ALA A 251 -8.83 -6.70 -8.82
C ALA A 251 -8.84 -6.37 -10.32
N GLY A 252 -8.37 -7.29 -11.15
CA GLY A 252 -8.36 -7.17 -12.60
C GLY A 252 -7.33 -6.16 -13.09
N ASP A 253 -7.74 -5.03 -13.64
CA ASP A 253 -6.84 -3.93 -13.96
C ASP A 253 -6.40 -3.20 -12.69
N ILE A 254 -5.13 -3.39 -12.34
CA ILE A 254 -4.49 -2.84 -11.15
C ILE A 254 -3.38 -1.84 -11.49
N THR A 255 -3.37 -1.33 -12.73
CA THR A 255 -2.36 -0.38 -13.22
C THR A 255 -2.19 0.86 -12.35
N LYS A 256 -3.24 1.25 -11.63
CA LYS A 256 -3.26 2.40 -10.71
C LYS A 256 -3.52 2.00 -9.25
N ALA A 257 -3.24 0.74 -8.91
CA ALA A 257 -3.52 0.19 -7.57
C ALA A 257 -2.27 0.03 -6.69
N GLN A 258 -1.19 0.73 -7.02
CA GLN A 258 -0.01 0.77 -6.18
C GLN A 258 -0.38 1.26 -4.78
N HIS A 259 0.22 0.63 -3.79
CA HIS A 259 0.00 0.95 -2.39
C HIS A 259 1.23 0.56 -1.58
N CYS A 260 1.76 1.50 -0.81
CA CYS A 260 2.78 1.23 0.19
C CYS A 260 2.13 1.07 1.56
N ARG A 261 2.76 0.26 2.39
CA ARG A 261 2.42 0.00 3.79
C ARG A 261 3.66 0.25 4.64
N ALA A 262 3.54 0.15 5.96
CA ALA A 262 4.67 0.32 6.85
C ALA A 262 4.79 -0.85 7.82
N GLU A 263 6.01 -1.12 8.26
CA GLU A 263 6.32 -2.05 9.33
C GLU A 263 7.19 -1.37 10.37
N VAL A 264 6.99 -1.75 11.63
CA VAL A 264 7.85 -1.36 12.75
C VAL A 264 8.35 -2.62 13.46
N TRP A 265 9.63 -2.65 13.82
CA TRP A 265 10.18 -3.75 14.60
C TRP A 265 9.90 -3.57 16.08
N LEU A 266 9.28 -4.57 16.68
CA LEU A 266 8.98 -4.59 18.10
C LEU A 266 9.56 -5.85 18.75
N ALA A 267 10.25 -5.71 19.87
CA ALA A 267 10.82 -6.83 20.61
C ALA A 267 9.72 -7.83 21.01
N GLY A 268 9.97 -9.11 20.76
CA GLY A 268 9.01 -10.19 20.97
C GLY A 268 7.98 -10.38 19.88
N PHE A 269 7.90 -9.47 18.88
CA PHE A 269 6.90 -9.55 17.80
C PHE A 269 7.52 -9.52 16.39
N GLY A 270 8.77 -9.07 16.27
CA GLY A 270 9.41 -8.89 14.97
C GLY A 270 8.84 -7.70 14.19
N TRP A 271 8.75 -7.85 12.88
CA TRP A 271 8.16 -6.85 11.99
C TRP A 271 6.64 -6.82 12.12
N VAL A 272 6.12 -5.81 12.80
CA VAL A 272 4.70 -5.58 13.03
C VAL A 272 4.12 -4.77 11.88
N PRO A 273 3.07 -5.27 11.19
CA PRO A 273 2.42 -4.55 10.11
C PRO A 273 1.61 -3.37 10.62
N VAL A 274 1.71 -2.22 9.94
CA VAL A 274 0.89 -1.03 10.22
C VAL A 274 0.50 -0.33 8.92
N ASP A 275 -0.68 0.33 8.91
CA ASP A 275 -1.14 1.07 7.74
C ASP A 275 -2.09 2.22 8.11
N PRO A 276 -1.57 3.33 8.66
CA PRO A 276 -2.40 4.49 8.97
C PRO A 276 -2.99 5.16 7.71
N ALA A 277 -2.32 5.02 6.55
CA ALA A 277 -2.82 5.58 5.30
C ALA A 277 -4.12 4.93 4.84
N ASP A 278 -4.30 3.64 5.07
CA ASP A 278 -5.55 2.94 4.75
C ASP A 278 -6.69 3.36 5.68
N VAL A 279 -6.43 3.71 6.94
CA VAL A 279 -7.45 4.29 7.82
C VAL A 279 -8.00 5.59 7.20
N ARG A 280 -7.12 6.49 6.77
CA ARG A 280 -7.51 7.75 6.14
C ARG A 280 -8.17 7.54 4.77
N LYS A 281 -7.82 6.46 4.08
CA LYS A 281 -8.47 6.05 2.84
C LYS A 281 -9.90 5.57 3.07
N VAL A 282 -10.16 4.79 4.11
CA VAL A 282 -11.51 4.38 4.51
C VAL A 282 -12.38 5.60 4.82
N VAL A 283 -11.87 6.57 5.60
CA VAL A 283 -12.60 7.80 5.90
C VAL A 283 -13.06 8.51 4.63
N LEU A 284 -12.21 8.63 3.63
CA LEU A 284 -12.51 9.42 2.43
C LEU A 284 -13.27 8.64 1.36
N GLU A 285 -12.89 7.36 1.13
CA GLU A 285 -13.23 6.64 -0.11
C GLU A 285 -14.22 5.49 0.11
N GLU A 286 -14.47 5.02 1.35
CA GLU A 286 -15.37 3.89 1.57
C GLU A 286 -16.83 4.26 1.29
N ARG A 287 -17.28 5.37 1.85
CA ARG A 287 -18.56 6.01 1.56
C ARG A 287 -18.52 7.50 1.97
N PRO A 288 -19.35 8.34 1.35
CA PRO A 288 -19.37 9.78 1.70
C PRO A 288 -19.74 10.03 3.17
N GLY A 289 -19.08 11.03 3.76
CA GLY A 289 -19.43 11.57 5.08
C GLY A 289 -18.92 10.77 6.28
N LEU A 290 -18.03 9.79 6.07
CA LEU A 290 -17.40 9.08 7.18
C LEU A 290 -16.43 9.98 7.96
N THR A 291 -16.41 9.73 9.26
CA THR A 291 -15.49 10.33 10.23
C THR A 291 -14.64 9.23 10.91
N LEU A 292 -13.67 9.63 11.71
CA LEU A 292 -12.84 8.68 12.48
C LEU A 292 -13.64 7.92 13.56
N GLN A 293 -14.86 8.35 13.88
CA GLN A 293 -15.73 7.76 14.89
C GLN A 293 -16.73 6.74 14.34
N ASP A 294 -16.85 6.64 13.02
CA ASP A 294 -17.74 5.65 12.41
C ASP A 294 -17.21 4.22 12.59
N ASP A 295 -18.08 3.27 12.92
CA ASP A 295 -17.73 1.89 13.26
C ASP A 295 -16.82 1.22 12.22
N VAL A 296 -17.08 1.46 10.93
CA VAL A 296 -16.28 0.93 9.83
C VAL A 296 -14.84 1.46 9.84
N VAL A 297 -14.65 2.72 10.21
CA VAL A 297 -13.33 3.34 10.34
C VAL A 297 -12.64 2.89 11.61
N VAL A 298 -13.37 2.85 12.73
CA VAL A 298 -12.87 2.37 14.03
C VAL A 298 -12.38 0.92 13.92
N ALA A 299 -13.12 0.05 13.23
CA ALA A 299 -12.72 -1.34 13.00
C ALA A 299 -11.43 -1.43 12.17
N ALA A 300 -11.32 -0.68 11.07
CA ALA A 300 -10.11 -0.62 10.26
C ALA A 300 -8.92 -0.05 11.05
N ARG A 301 -9.11 1.08 11.77
CA ARG A 301 -8.09 1.71 12.61
C ARG A 301 -7.55 0.76 13.68
N LYS A 302 -8.44 0.01 14.34
CA LYS A 302 -8.02 -0.97 15.34
C LYS A 302 -7.19 -2.10 14.73
N ALA A 303 -7.58 -2.62 13.59
CA ALA A 303 -6.93 -3.75 12.96
C ALA A 303 -5.62 -3.38 12.26
N LEU A 304 -5.55 -2.22 11.60
CA LEU A 304 -4.38 -1.80 10.80
C LEU A 304 -3.16 -1.37 11.64
N PHE A 305 -3.23 -1.48 12.96
CA PHE A 305 -2.06 -1.57 13.83
C PHE A 305 -1.90 -3.01 14.29
N GLY A 306 -1.10 -3.77 13.58
CA GLY A 306 -0.80 -5.17 13.88
C GLY A 306 -1.33 -6.16 12.87
N SER A 307 -2.17 -5.76 11.88
CA SER A 307 -2.63 -6.68 10.85
C SER A 307 -2.73 -6.07 9.46
N TRP A 308 -2.59 -6.94 8.45
CA TRP A 308 -2.84 -6.63 7.04
C TRP A 308 -3.70 -7.70 6.40
N GLU A 309 -4.73 -7.30 5.68
CA GLU A 309 -5.35 -8.16 4.66
C GLU A 309 -4.38 -8.31 3.49
N MET A 310 -4.08 -9.55 3.13
CA MET A 310 -3.12 -9.83 2.06
C MET A 310 -3.82 -10.05 0.71
N ASN A 311 -4.60 -9.09 0.30
CA ASN A 311 -5.06 -8.81 -1.05
C ASN A 311 -4.05 -7.90 -1.80
N TRP A 312 -2.77 -8.08 -1.53
CA TRP A 312 -1.70 -7.16 -1.90
C TRP A 312 -0.38 -7.91 -2.13
N LEU A 313 0.35 -7.53 -3.18
CA LEU A 313 1.69 -8.00 -3.48
C LEU A 313 2.71 -7.01 -2.92
N ALA A 314 3.59 -7.47 -2.04
CA ALA A 314 4.76 -6.73 -1.61
C ALA A 314 5.92 -6.93 -2.58
N TYR A 315 6.48 -5.84 -3.09
CA TYR A 315 7.67 -5.89 -3.94
C TYR A 315 8.95 -5.82 -3.10
N ASN A 316 9.19 -4.72 -2.41
CA ASN A 316 10.45 -4.45 -1.72
C ASN A 316 10.27 -3.40 -0.60
N VAL A 317 11.40 -3.08 0.07
CA VAL A 317 11.48 -2.08 1.16
C VAL A 317 12.56 -1.01 0.88
N ALA A 318 12.97 -0.87 -0.38
CA ALA A 318 14.11 -0.04 -0.74
C ALA A 318 13.80 1.45 -0.76
N HIS A 319 14.70 2.24 -0.18
CA HIS A 319 14.74 3.69 -0.28
C HIS A 319 15.99 4.13 -1.04
N ASP A 320 15.93 5.31 -1.66
CA ASP A 320 17.06 5.95 -2.35
C ASP A 320 17.75 5.00 -3.35
N LEU A 321 16.94 4.26 -4.08
CA LEU A 321 17.37 3.15 -4.92
C LEU A 321 18.07 3.66 -6.19
N LYS A 322 19.34 3.29 -6.35
CA LYS A 322 20.07 3.49 -7.60
C LYS A 322 19.76 2.34 -8.55
N LEU A 323 19.04 2.64 -9.63
CA LEU A 323 18.72 1.64 -10.65
C LEU A 323 20.00 1.19 -11.38
N PRO A 324 20.20 -0.12 -11.59
CA PRO A 324 21.38 -0.63 -12.30
C PRO A 324 21.49 -0.03 -13.71
N GLU A 325 22.69 0.40 -14.08
CA GLU A 325 22.99 1.00 -15.40
C GLU A 325 22.21 2.29 -15.73
N ALA A 326 21.44 2.86 -14.78
CA ALA A 326 20.75 4.12 -15.00
C ALA A 326 21.76 5.30 -14.98
N THR A 327 21.50 6.32 -15.80
CA THR A 327 22.23 7.58 -15.83
C THR A 327 21.58 8.64 -14.95
N GLY A 328 20.29 8.51 -14.71
CA GLY A 328 19.51 9.41 -13.86
C GLY A 328 19.77 9.20 -12.35
N PRO A 329 19.23 10.09 -11.49
CA PRO A 329 19.40 10.02 -10.05
C PRO A 329 18.75 8.77 -9.45
N ALA A 330 19.08 8.46 -8.19
CA ALA A 330 18.37 7.49 -7.40
C ALA A 330 16.86 7.83 -7.36
N ILE A 331 16.04 6.80 -7.20
CA ILE A 331 14.60 6.96 -7.02
C ILE A 331 14.23 6.76 -5.55
N PRO A 332 13.24 7.50 -5.02
CA PRO A 332 12.89 7.38 -3.61
C PRO A 332 12.39 5.97 -3.24
N PHE A 333 11.72 5.30 -4.18
CA PHE A 333 11.23 3.92 -4.01
C PHE A 333 10.92 3.25 -5.36
N LEU A 334 10.92 1.92 -5.40
CA LEU A 334 10.59 1.13 -6.59
C LEU A 334 9.25 0.41 -6.40
N MET A 335 8.18 1.04 -6.86
CA MET A 335 6.81 0.50 -6.83
C MET A 335 6.14 0.55 -8.21
N TYR A 336 6.58 1.46 -9.06
CA TYR A 336 6.16 1.61 -10.46
C TYR A 336 7.26 1.07 -11.38
N PRO A 337 6.92 0.53 -12.56
CA PRO A 337 7.91 0.37 -13.62
C PRO A 337 8.62 1.68 -13.89
N GLN A 338 9.91 1.64 -14.15
CA GLN A 338 10.73 2.79 -14.52
C GLN A 338 11.21 2.63 -15.96
N LEU A 339 11.43 3.73 -16.67
CA LEU A 339 11.94 3.76 -18.04
C LEU A 339 12.93 4.91 -18.19
N GLU A 340 14.04 4.66 -18.87
CA GLU A 340 15.02 5.69 -19.21
C GLU A 340 15.46 5.53 -20.66
N THR A 341 15.60 6.67 -21.35
CA THR A 341 16.19 6.79 -22.69
C THR A 341 17.34 7.80 -22.64
N SER A 342 17.96 8.10 -23.79
CA SER A 342 18.95 9.19 -23.87
C SER A 342 18.36 10.57 -23.53
N ALA A 343 17.05 10.74 -23.66
CA ALA A 343 16.33 11.95 -23.24
C ALA A 343 16.12 12.06 -21.71
N GLY A 344 16.49 11.03 -20.96
CA GLY A 344 16.33 10.94 -19.52
C GLY A 344 15.25 9.97 -19.07
N ARG A 345 14.89 10.04 -17.78
CA ARG A 345 13.88 9.17 -17.17
C ARG A 345 12.49 9.63 -17.54
N ALA A 346 11.70 8.70 -18.07
CA ALA A 346 10.29 8.92 -18.35
C ALA A 346 9.48 8.94 -17.05
N ASP A 347 8.39 9.68 -17.07
CA ASP A 347 7.48 9.79 -15.95
C ASP A 347 6.52 8.58 -15.90
N SER A 348 6.67 7.72 -14.91
CA SER A 348 5.83 6.51 -14.71
C SER A 348 4.35 6.81 -14.48
N LEU A 349 3.99 8.06 -14.23
CA LEU A 349 2.61 8.50 -14.01
C LEU A 349 2.02 9.27 -15.21
N ASP A 350 2.78 9.38 -16.30
CA ASP A 350 2.34 10.00 -17.53
C ASP A 350 2.26 8.96 -18.67
N ALA A 351 1.04 8.54 -19.00
CA ALA A 351 0.79 7.57 -20.05
C ALA A 351 1.16 8.06 -21.46
N ALA A 352 1.40 9.36 -21.67
CA ALA A 352 1.88 9.87 -22.94
C ALA A 352 3.39 9.63 -23.14
N SER A 353 4.14 9.57 -22.06
CA SER A 353 5.61 9.34 -22.08
C SER A 353 6.00 7.92 -21.74
N PHE A 354 5.19 7.21 -20.96
CA PHE A 354 5.46 5.84 -20.55
C PHE A 354 4.18 4.99 -20.47
N VAL A 355 4.06 3.99 -21.35
CA VAL A 355 2.90 3.10 -21.41
C VAL A 355 3.22 1.78 -20.71
N TYR A 356 2.47 1.46 -19.68
CA TYR A 356 2.44 0.13 -19.09
C TYR A 356 1.04 -0.20 -18.56
N ALA A 357 0.77 -1.49 -18.39
CA ALA A 357 -0.45 -2.00 -17.78
C ALA A 357 -0.11 -3.11 -16.79
N ILE A 358 -0.83 -3.16 -15.70
CA ILE A 358 -0.68 -4.21 -14.69
C ILE A 358 -2.05 -4.83 -14.44
N THR A 359 -2.12 -6.17 -14.56
CA THR A 359 -3.34 -6.94 -14.27
C THR A 359 -3.07 -8.00 -13.23
N SER A 360 -4.10 -8.39 -12.49
CA SER A 360 -4.03 -9.45 -11.48
C SER A 360 -5.15 -10.45 -11.65
N LYS A 361 -4.85 -11.71 -11.33
CA LYS A 361 -5.85 -12.77 -11.14
C LYS A 361 -5.47 -13.65 -9.94
N GLU A 362 -6.45 -14.08 -9.19
CA GLU A 362 -6.27 -15.14 -8.20
C GLU A 362 -6.26 -16.49 -8.92
N VAL A 363 -5.30 -17.34 -8.56
CA VAL A 363 -5.15 -18.68 -9.13
C VAL A 363 -5.59 -19.69 -8.08
N THR A 364 -6.63 -20.44 -8.40
CA THR A 364 -7.01 -21.59 -7.58
C THR A 364 -5.92 -22.66 -7.67
N ALA A 365 -5.50 -23.17 -6.51
CA ALA A 365 -4.52 -24.25 -6.39
C ALA A 365 -5.03 -25.55 -7.01
#